data_02425f39d9a51615321d7c69b44b77b6
#
_entry.id   02425f39d9a51615321d7c69b44b77b6
#
_cell.length_a   1.000
_cell.length_b   1.000
_cell.length_c   1.000
_cell.angle_alpha   90.00
_cell.angle_beta   90.00
_cell.angle_gamma   90.00
#
_symmetry.space_group_name_H-M   'P 1'
#
loop_
_entity.id
_entity.type
_entity.pdbx_description
1 polymer ?
#
loop_
_entity_poly.entity_id
_entity_poly.type
_entity_poly.pdbx_seq_one_letter_code
_entity_poly.pdbx_strand_id
1 'polypeptide(L)'
;MNIGQAPEPDYDSVKIDYVGFVDPYAVEGMVVLKADNGKEFHMRAFSGEVAKHITSFGETEGEPAPSIYRMIEEICEQNELTLVKVKIYDSGDVLRANLYFTGKKDLVLRNQRASDAMALGAYYKIPILVRKKLLKEKLEA
;
A
#
# COMPACT_ATOMS: atom_id res chain seq x y z
N MET A 1 -1.67 -13.35 20.15
CA MET A 1 -1.18 -12.29 19.24
C MET A 1 -2.03 -12.30 18.00
N ASN A 2 -2.61 -11.18 17.64
CA ASN A 2 -3.45 -11.12 16.45
C ASN A 2 -2.60 -10.96 15.17
N ILE A 3 -3.24 -11.10 14.02
CA ILE A 3 -2.58 -11.07 12.73
C ILE A 3 -1.82 -9.76 12.46
N GLY A 4 -2.31 -8.62 13.00
CA GLY A 4 -1.66 -7.34 12.83
C GLY A 4 -0.40 -7.15 13.68
N GLN A 5 -0.23 -7.98 14.70
CA GLN A 5 0.87 -7.89 15.66
C GLN A 5 1.92 -8.99 15.48
N ALA A 6 1.70 -9.92 14.55
CA ALA A 6 2.64 -11.02 14.32
C ALA A 6 3.99 -10.49 13.86
N PRO A 7 5.12 -11.03 14.36
CA PRO A 7 6.45 -10.62 13.90
C PRO A 7 6.64 -10.86 12.41
N GLU A 8 7.33 -9.94 11.75
CA GLU A 8 7.57 -9.99 10.31
C GLU A 8 9.07 -9.80 10.01
N PRO A 9 9.89 -10.81 10.30
CA PRO A 9 11.37 -10.65 10.22
C PRO A 9 11.88 -10.40 8.81
N ASP A 10 11.14 -10.82 7.78
CA ASP A 10 11.56 -10.63 6.38
C ASP A 10 11.00 -9.36 5.76
N TYR A 11 10.31 -8.55 6.54
CA TYR A 11 9.64 -7.33 6.04
C TYR A 11 10.02 -6.13 6.88
N ASP A 12 10.07 -4.97 6.23
CA ASP A 12 10.21 -3.67 6.90
C ASP A 12 8.96 -2.84 6.66
N SER A 13 8.55 -2.11 7.67
CA SER A 13 7.51 -1.10 7.54
C SER A 13 8.06 0.09 6.75
N VAL A 14 7.27 0.60 5.82
CA VAL A 14 7.66 1.72 4.97
C VAL A 14 6.59 2.79 5.00
N LYS A 15 7.00 4.00 4.63
CA LYS A 15 6.10 5.13 4.43
C LYS A 15 6.22 5.59 2.99
N ILE A 16 5.15 6.19 2.48
CA ILE A 16 5.17 6.81 1.17
C ILE A 16 5.96 8.11 1.30
N ASP A 17 7.15 8.14 0.67
CA ASP A 17 8.03 9.29 0.68
C ASP A 17 7.72 10.24 -0.48
N TYR A 18 7.30 9.67 -1.60
CA TYR A 18 6.96 10.45 -2.79
C TYR A 18 5.95 9.67 -3.63
N VAL A 19 5.01 10.38 -4.22
CA VAL A 19 4.08 9.84 -5.21
C VAL A 19 3.97 10.84 -6.36
N GLY A 20 3.98 10.35 -7.59
CA GLY A 20 3.92 11.20 -8.76
C GLY A 20 3.73 10.41 -10.04
N PHE A 21 4.21 10.98 -11.14
CA PHE A 21 4.03 10.41 -12.48
C PHE A 21 5.37 10.28 -13.18
N VAL A 22 5.49 9.24 -13.98
CA VAL A 22 6.68 9.00 -14.80
C VAL A 22 6.64 9.85 -16.06
N ASP A 23 5.45 10.12 -16.58
CA ASP A 23 5.24 10.78 -17.85
C ASP A 23 4.44 12.09 -17.69
N PRO A 24 4.54 13.02 -18.68
CA PRO A 24 3.84 14.31 -18.59
C PRO A 24 2.31 14.22 -18.73
N TYR A 25 1.80 13.09 -19.20
CA TYR A 25 0.37 12.89 -19.38
C TYR A 25 -0.31 12.21 -18.19
N ALA A 26 0.45 11.88 -17.14
CA ALA A 26 -0.06 11.25 -15.93
C ALA A 26 -0.70 9.87 -16.20
N VAL A 27 -0.16 9.12 -17.16
CA VAL A 27 -0.64 7.77 -17.50
C VAL A 27 -0.05 6.73 -16.60
N GLU A 28 1.24 6.87 -16.25
CA GLU A 28 1.94 5.92 -15.38
C GLU A 28 2.31 6.59 -14.06
N GLY A 29 1.91 5.96 -12.95
CA GLY A 29 2.28 6.42 -11.62
C GLY A 29 3.63 5.89 -11.17
N MET A 30 4.21 6.58 -10.19
CA MET A 30 5.40 6.12 -9.47
C MET A 30 5.27 6.45 -8.00
N VAL A 31 5.85 5.63 -7.15
CA VAL A 31 5.89 5.88 -5.72
C VAL A 31 7.25 5.46 -5.18
N VAL A 32 7.74 6.22 -4.20
CA VAL A 32 8.93 5.86 -3.44
C VAL A 32 8.49 5.52 -2.03
N LEU A 33 8.74 4.28 -1.63
CA LEU A 33 8.48 3.78 -0.29
C LEU A 33 9.79 3.74 0.48
N LYS A 34 9.80 4.32 1.68
CA LYS A 34 11.01 4.47 2.46
C LYS A 34 10.88 3.81 3.82
N ALA A 35 11.85 2.96 4.14
CA ALA A 35 11.95 2.31 5.45
C ALA A 35 12.69 3.20 6.45
N ASP A 36 12.54 2.91 7.74
CA ASP A 36 13.19 3.69 8.81
C ASP A 36 14.70 3.67 8.70
N ASN A 37 15.28 2.61 8.14
CA ASN A 37 16.74 2.50 7.95
C ASN A 37 17.26 3.31 6.75
N GLY A 38 16.39 4.05 6.06
CA GLY A 38 16.74 4.85 4.90
C GLY A 38 16.69 4.12 3.57
N LYS A 39 16.55 2.81 3.57
CA LYS A 39 16.42 2.05 2.31
C LYS A 39 15.10 2.36 1.65
N GLU A 40 15.08 2.29 0.33
CA GLU A 40 13.93 2.66 -0.48
C GLU A 40 13.52 1.56 -1.44
N PHE A 41 12.25 1.56 -1.78
CA PHE A 41 11.71 0.76 -2.86
C PHE A 41 10.92 1.68 -3.80
N HIS A 42 11.30 1.68 -5.08
CA HIS A 42 10.64 2.48 -6.12
C HIS A 42 9.70 1.58 -6.89
N MET A 43 8.41 1.89 -6.83
CA MET A 43 7.40 1.14 -7.57
C MET A 43 6.87 1.98 -8.71
N ARG A 44 6.84 1.39 -9.90
CA ARG A 44 6.38 2.02 -11.15
C ARG A 44 5.46 1.05 -11.88
N ALA A 45 5.07 1.40 -13.08
CA ALA A 45 4.27 0.56 -13.95
C ALA A 45 2.86 0.28 -13.40
N PHE A 46 2.28 1.27 -12.75
CA PHE A 46 0.89 1.23 -12.34
C PHE A 46 0.15 2.47 -12.87
N SER A 47 -1.18 2.41 -12.85
CA SER A 47 -2.00 3.48 -13.41
C SER A 47 -1.77 4.82 -12.71
N GLY A 48 -1.65 5.90 -13.50
CA GLY A 48 -1.60 7.26 -12.97
C GLY A 48 -2.82 7.62 -12.15
N GLU A 49 -3.96 6.99 -12.41
CA GLU A 49 -5.17 7.19 -11.60
C GLU A 49 -4.95 6.77 -10.15
N VAL A 50 -4.25 5.66 -9.94
CA VAL A 50 -3.90 5.22 -8.58
C VAL A 50 -3.03 6.26 -7.89
N ALA A 51 -2.04 6.82 -8.59
CA ALA A 51 -1.19 7.87 -8.03
C ALA A 51 -2.02 9.10 -7.64
N LYS A 52 -2.99 9.50 -8.47
CA LYS A 52 -3.89 10.61 -8.16
C LYS A 52 -4.70 10.35 -6.89
N HIS A 53 -5.22 9.13 -6.73
CA HIS A 53 -5.96 8.77 -5.52
C HIS A 53 -5.07 8.87 -4.27
N ILE A 54 -3.87 8.32 -4.33
CA ILE A 54 -2.94 8.36 -3.19
C ILE A 54 -2.66 9.81 -2.79
N THR A 55 -2.40 10.67 -3.76
CA THR A 55 -2.17 12.09 -3.50
C THR A 55 -3.38 12.73 -2.82
N SER A 56 -4.59 12.39 -3.26
CA SER A 56 -5.81 13.00 -2.74
C SER A 56 -6.14 12.61 -1.30
N PHE A 57 -5.66 11.45 -0.84
CA PHE A 57 -6.00 10.95 0.50
C PHE A 57 -5.50 11.87 1.63
N GLY A 58 -4.46 12.65 1.39
CA GLY A 58 -3.91 13.57 2.37
C GLY A 58 -4.48 14.99 2.28
N GLU A 59 -5.25 15.30 1.23
CA GLU A 59 -5.69 16.67 0.93
C GLU A 59 -7.13 16.96 1.29
N THR A 60 -7.93 15.91 1.53
CA THR A 60 -9.37 16.09 1.78
C THR A 60 -9.67 16.34 3.24
N GLU A 61 -10.26 17.50 3.54
CA GLU A 61 -10.90 17.74 4.83
C GLU A 61 -12.36 17.32 4.68
N GLY A 62 -12.86 16.54 5.64
CA GLY A 62 -14.24 16.07 5.64
C GLY A 62 -14.39 14.67 5.06
N GLU A 63 -15.59 14.34 4.58
CA GLU A 63 -15.86 13.00 4.07
C GLU A 63 -15.14 12.75 2.74
N PRO A 64 -14.55 11.54 2.58
CA PRO A 64 -13.90 11.20 1.31
C PRO A 64 -14.90 11.20 0.15
N ALA A 65 -14.44 11.63 -1.01
CA ALA A 65 -15.23 11.53 -2.22
C ALA A 65 -15.53 10.06 -2.56
N PRO A 66 -16.64 9.77 -3.24
CA PRO A 66 -16.91 8.40 -3.68
C PRO A 66 -15.77 7.84 -4.52
N SER A 67 -15.38 6.61 -4.20
CA SER A 67 -14.29 5.91 -4.88
C SER A 67 -14.40 4.42 -4.59
N ILE A 68 -13.59 3.61 -5.31
CA ILE A 68 -13.50 2.19 -5.01
C ILE A 68 -12.96 1.96 -3.58
N TYR A 69 -12.08 2.82 -3.11
CA TYR A 69 -11.52 2.71 -1.74
C TYR A 69 -12.61 2.95 -0.69
N ARG A 70 -13.42 3.97 -0.90
CA ARG A 70 -14.55 4.28 -0.03
C ARG A 70 -15.56 3.14 -0.03
N MET A 71 -15.82 2.55 -1.18
CA MET A 71 -16.73 1.41 -1.32
C MET A 71 -16.22 0.20 -0.53
N ILE A 72 -14.94 -0.11 -0.64
CA ILE A 72 -14.32 -1.20 0.14
C ILE A 72 -14.44 -0.92 1.63
N GLU A 73 -14.18 0.32 2.05
CA GLU A 73 -14.29 0.72 3.45
C GLU A 73 -15.71 0.48 3.99
N GLU A 74 -16.72 0.88 3.23
CA GLU A 74 -18.11 0.66 3.63
C GLU A 74 -18.46 -0.83 3.76
N ILE A 75 -18.03 -1.64 2.80
CA ILE A 75 -18.23 -3.09 2.86
C ILE A 75 -17.59 -3.67 4.12
N CYS A 76 -16.37 -3.25 4.41
CA CYS A 76 -15.65 -3.72 5.59
C CYS A 76 -16.35 -3.29 6.88
N GLU A 77 -16.77 -2.02 6.98
CA GLU A 77 -17.48 -1.52 8.15
C GLU A 77 -18.77 -2.31 8.42
N GLN A 78 -19.54 -2.58 7.37
CA GLN A 78 -20.81 -3.31 7.50
C GLN A 78 -20.60 -4.77 7.87
N ASN A 79 -19.43 -5.32 7.65
CA ASN A 79 -19.11 -6.71 7.97
C ASN A 79 -18.13 -6.83 9.16
N GLU A 80 -17.92 -5.74 9.88
CA GLU A 80 -17.05 -5.70 11.05
C GLU A 80 -15.63 -6.19 10.75
N LEU A 81 -15.12 -5.82 9.57
CA LEU A 81 -13.75 -6.12 9.15
C LEU A 81 -12.92 -4.84 9.17
N THR A 82 -11.69 -4.95 9.65
CA THR A 82 -10.74 -3.84 9.66
C THR A 82 -9.44 -4.27 8.98
N LEU A 83 -9.02 -3.50 7.97
CA LEU A 83 -7.71 -3.70 7.34
C LEU A 83 -6.63 -3.26 8.32
N VAL A 84 -5.67 -4.12 8.62
CA VAL A 84 -4.66 -3.84 9.64
C VAL A 84 -3.25 -3.74 9.09
N LYS A 85 -2.96 -4.35 7.96
CA LYS A 85 -1.66 -4.22 7.29
C LYS A 85 -1.71 -4.73 5.86
N VAL A 86 -0.74 -4.31 5.07
CA VAL A 86 -0.51 -4.74 3.70
C VAL A 86 0.93 -5.23 3.62
N LYS A 87 1.16 -6.36 2.94
CA LYS A 87 2.52 -6.88 2.72
C LYS A 87 2.78 -6.97 1.22
N ILE A 88 3.83 -6.31 0.77
CA ILE A 88 4.26 -6.30 -0.63
C ILE A 88 5.46 -7.25 -0.78
N TYR A 89 5.40 -8.12 -1.77
CA TYR A 89 6.43 -9.10 -2.04
C TYR A 89 6.57 -9.32 -3.55
N ASP A 90 7.61 -10.03 -3.92
CA ASP A 90 7.82 -10.44 -5.32
C ASP A 90 7.44 -11.92 -5.48
N SER A 91 6.80 -12.21 -6.59
CA SER A 91 6.48 -13.58 -6.99
C SER A 91 7.01 -13.74 -8.41
N GLY A 92 8.22 -14.33 -8.51
CA GLY A 92 8.96 -14.30 -9.78
C GLY A 92 9.32 -12.86 -10.15
N ASP A 93 8.96 -12.44 -11.36
CA ASP A 93 9.26 -11.10 -11.84
C ASP A 93 8.12 -10.10 -11.58
N VAL A 94 7.10 -10.51 -10.82
CA VAL A 94 5.90 -9.71 -10.62
C VAL A 94 5.75 -9.32 -9.15
N LEU A 95 5.40 -8.07 -8.89
CA LEU A 95 5.06 -7.61 -7.55
C LEU A 95 3.62 -7.98 -7.22
N ARG A 96 3.42 -8.49 -6.02
CA ARG A 96 2.11 -8.87 -5.49
C ARG A 96 1.99 -8.37 -4.06
N ALA A 97 0.80 -8.47 -3.52
CA ALA A 97 0.57 -8.07 -2.14
C ALA A 97 -0.51 -8.91 -1.49
N ASN A 98 -0.42 -9.01 -0.17
CA ASN A 98 -1.45 -9.60 0.65
C ASN A 98 -2.07 -8.52 1.53
N LEU A 99 -3.39 -8.58 1.68
CA LEU A 99 -4.17 -7.69 2.53
C LEU A 99 -4.65 -8.46 3.75
N TYR A 100 -4.41 -7.92 4.94
CA TYR A 100 -4.74 -8.58 6.20
C TYR A 100 -5.85 -7.83 6.92
N PHE A 101 -6.99 -8.50 7.11
CA PHE A 101 -8.15 -7.94 7.80
C PHE A 101 -8.40 -8.70 9.10
N THR A 102 -8.84 -7.99 10.13
CA THR A 102 -9.29 -8.59 11.38
C THR A 102 -10.78 -8.32 11.59
N GLY A 103 -11.44 -9.22 12.30
CA GLY A 103 -12.86 -9.13 12.63
C GLY A 103 -13.27 -10.30 13.48
N LYS A 104 -14.50 -10.79 13.31
CA LYS A 104 -14.92 -12.04 13.96
C LYS A 104 -14.03 -13.20 13.53
N LYS A 105 -13.57 -13.17 12.28
CA LYS A 105 -12.56 -14.07 11.75
C LYS A 105 -11.54 -13.23 11.03
N ASP A 106 -10.28 -13.67 11.07
CA ASP A 106 -9.24 -13.04 10.28
C ASP A 106 -9.43 -13.41 8.82
N LEU A 107 -9.21 -12.43 7.95
CA LEU A 107 -9.31 -12.62 6.50
C LEU A 107 -8.01 -12.15 5.86
N VAL A 108 -7.42 -13.00 5.03
CA VAL A 108 -6.23 -12.61 4.26
C VAL A 108 -6.56 -12.75 2.77
N LEU A 109 -6.46 -11.64 2.06
CA LEU A 109 -6.57 -11.65 0.60
C LEU A 109 -5.15 -11.73 0.04
N ARG A 110 -4.85 -12.79 -0.71
CA ARG A 110 -3.52 -13.06 -1.22
C ARG A 110 -3.43 -12.76 -2.71
N ASN A 111 -2.21 -12.50 -3.16
CA ASN A 111 -1.88 -12.38 -4.57
C ASN A 111 -2.63 -11.24 -5.28
N GLN A 112 -2.75 -10.12 -4.59
CA GLN A 112 -3.35 -8.90 -5.15
C GLN A 112 -2.29 -8.06 -5.85
N ARG A 113 -2.72 -7.12 -6.72
CA ARG A 113 -1.76 -6.20 -7.33
C ARG A 113 -1.15 -5.30 -6.25
N ALA A 114 0.17 -5.15 -6.28
CA ALA A 114 0.87 -4.38 -5.26
C ALA A 114 0.39 -2.92 -5.21
N SER A 115 0.14 -2.30 -6.37
CA SER A 115 -0.32 -0.91 -6.43
C SER A 115 -1.70 -0.72 -5.80
N ASP A 116 -2.62 -1.65 -6.02
CA ASP A 116 -3.96 -1.58 -5.43
C ASP A 116 -3.90 -1.71 -3.91
N ALA A 117 -3.11 -2.68 -3.43
CA ALA A 117 -2.95 -2.92 -2.01
C ALA A 117 -2.27 -1.74 -1.31
N MET A 118 -1.23 -1.18 -1.94
CA MET A 118 -0.54 -0.01 -1.42
C MET A 118 -1.50 1.18 -1.32
N ALA A 119 -2.28 1.42 -2.36
CA ALA A 119 -3.24 2.52 -2.35
C ALA A 119 -4.27 2.36 -1.24
N LEU A 120 -4.77 1.13 -1.05
CA LEU A 120 -5.74 0.86 0.01
C LEU A 120 -5.09 1.03 1.39
N GLY A 121 -3.84 0.59 1.54
CA GLY A 121 -3.08 0.80 2.77
C GLY A 121 -2.90 2.28 3.09
N ALA A 122 -2.62 3.09 2.07
CA ALA A 122 -2.51 4.53 2.22
C ALA A 122 -3.85 5.17 2.60
N TYR A 123 -4.93 4.72 1.98
CA TYR A 123 -6.28 5.22 2.27
C TYR A 123 -6.66 4.97 3.73
N TYR A 124 -6.39 3.76 4.24
CA TYR A 124 -6.67 3.40 5.62
C TYR A 124 -5.64 3.94 6.62
N LYS A 125 -4.49 4.41 6.13
CA LYS A 125 -3.37 4.89 6.97
C LYS A 125 -2.88 3.80 7.93
N ILE A 126 -2.71 2.59 7.40
CA ILE A 126 -2.23 1.43 8.16
C ILE A 126 -0.84 1.02 7.64
N PRO A 127 -0.10 0.18 8.39
CA PRO A 127 1.24 -0.21 7.98
C PRO A 127 1.30 -0.88 6.62
N ILE A 128 2.23 -0.42 5.80
CA ILE A 128 2.62 -1.04 4.54
C ILE A 128 3.99 -1.67 4.77
N LEU A 129 4.08 -2.98 4.56
CA LEU A 129 5.30 -3.74 4.77
C LEU A 129 5.86 -4.17 3.42
N VAL A 130 7.16 -4.04 3.23
CA VAL A 130 7.84 -4.45 1.99
C VAL A 130 8.88 -5.48 2.36
N ARG A 131 8.97 -6.56 1.56
CA ARG A 131 9.98 -7.59 1.77
C ARG A 131 11.37 -6.96 1.72
N LYS A 132 12.21 -7.24 2.72
CA LYS A 132 13.52 -6.58 2.89
C LYS A 132 14.38 -6.63 1.65
N LYS A 133 14.37 -7.75 0.94
CA LYS A 133 15.21 -7.89 -0.26
C LYS A 133 14.82 -6.95 -1.41
N LEU A 134 13.63 -6.36 -1.37
CA LEU A 134 13.20 -5.38 -2.38
C LEU A 134 13.70 -3.97 -2.06
N LEU A 135 14.10 -3.73 -0.82
CA LEU A 135 14.56 -2.42 -0.38
C LEU A 135 16.03 -2.25 -0.73
N LYS A 136 16.38 -1.09 -1.26
CA LYS A 136 17.73 -0.78 -1.73
C LYS A 136 18.25 0.49 -1.07
N GLU A 137 19.55 0.60 -0.96
CA GLU A 137 20.18 1.83 -0.52
C GLU A 137 19.76 2.96 -1.47
N LYS A 138 19.56 4.15 -0.88
CA LYS A 138 19.25 5.33 -1.68
C LYS A 138 20.43 5.62 -2.62
N LEU A 139 20.14 5.74 -3.91
CA LEU A 139 21.13 6.14 -4.89
C LEU A 139 21.45 7.62 -4.68
N GLU A 140 22.70 7.92 -4.42
CA GLU A 140 23.16 9.31 -4.39
C GLU A 140 23.22 9.82 -5.82
N ALA A 141 22.56 10.95 -6.04
CA ALA A 141 22.55 11.59 -7.36
C ALA A 141 23.92 12.23 -7.64
#